data_1aa7560543106f7f6ebc44e778ff210f
#
_entry.id   1aa7560543106f7f6ebc44e778ff210f
#
_cell.length_a   1.000
_cell.length_b   1.000
_cell.length_c   1.000
_cell.angle_alpha   90.00
_cell.angle_beta   90.00
_cell.angle_gamma   90.00
#
_symmetry.space_group_name_H-M   'P 1'
#
loop_
_entity.id
_entity.type
_entity.pdbx_description
1 polymer ?
#
loop_
_entity_poly.entity_id
_entity_poly.type
_entity_poly.pdbx_seq_one_letter_code
_entity_poly.pdbx_strand_id
1 'polypeptide(L)'
;MPADERPSRSADLTAQEWVALLTRGSVKVVGRLPWSSNATFLVTVTDGDRTVRAVYKPGAGERGLWDFPDGLFRREVAAYELDRALGLEIVPTTVLRAEAPLGEGSLQRFIEADFTEHYFSLREVAEHGEALRVIAGFDLLANNADRKGGHLLVDRSGHLWAIDNGLSFHADTKLRTVMWDFAGEELPASIVAGARLFTAAIPDELVALLSAEEVDALAARAEAIIDDPRFPGPTAKTRLPWPLV
;
A
#
# COMPACT_ATOMS: atom_id res chain seq x y z
N MET A 1 -35.34 -8.59 -16.95
CA MET A 1 -34.61 -8.36 -15.71
C MET A 1 -33.59 -9.50 -15.57
N PRO A 2 -32.27 -9.33 -15.81
CA PRO A 2 -31.31 -10.37 -15.52
C PRO A 2 -31.11 -10.45 -14.00
N ALA A 3 -30.92 -11.68 -13.50
CA ALA A 3 -30.80 -12.03 -12.10
C ALA A 3 -29.61 -11.28 -11.45
N ASP A 4 -29.89 -10.76 -10.25
CA ASP A 4 -28.95 -10.17 -9.32
C ASP A 4 -27.92 -11.24 -8.90
N GLU A 5 -26.80 -11.32 -9.61
CA GLU A 5 -25.64 -12.10 -9.20
C GLU A 5 -25.00 -11.39 -7.98
N ARG A 6 -25.48 -11.73 -6.80
CA ARG A 6 -24.83 -11.32 -5.55
C ARG A 6 -23.44 -11.95 -5.52
N PRO A 7 -22.35 -11.14 -5.49
CA PRO A 7 -21.00 -11.67 -5.33
C PRO A 7 -20.94 -12.46 -4.01
N SER A 8 -20.39 -13.65 -4.04
CA SER A 8 -20.12 -14.44 -2.85
C SER A 8 -19.33 -13.57 -1.86
N ARG A 9 -19.68 -13.66 -0.56
CA ARG A 9 -19.11 -12.82 0.49
C ARG A 9 -17.58 -12.85 0.47
N SER A 10 -16.97 -11.77 0.04
CA SER A 10 -15.51 -11.57 0.03
C SER A 10 -14.91 -11.45 1.45
N ALA A 11 -15.75 -11.34 2.47
CA ALA A 11 -15.38 -11.16 3.86
C ALA A 11 -14.74 -12.40 4.53
N ASP A 12 -14.82 -13.58 3.91
CA ASP A 12 -14.46 -14.84 4.55
C ASP A 12 -13.15 -15.46 4.01
N LEU A 13 -12.38 -14.74 3.14
CA LEU A 13 -11.14 -15.26 2.58
C LEU A 13 -9.94 -14.90 3.45
N THR A 14 -9.09 -15.89 3.72
CA THR A 14 -7.77 -15.67 4.33
C THR A 14 -6.83 -14.92 3.38
N ALA A 15 -5.76 -14.32 3.91
CA ALA A 15 -4.74 -13.66 3.07
C ALA A 15 -4.16 -14.60 2.00
N GLN A 16 -3.92 -15.87 2.34
CA GLN A 16 -3.43 -16.89 1.39
C GLN A 16 -4.44 -17.19 0.28
N GLU A 17 -5.72 -17.29 0.60
CA GLU A 17 -6.79 -17.48 -0.40
C GLU A 17 -6.92 -16.27 -1.31
N TRP A 18 -6.78 -15.03 -0.77
CA TRP A 18 -6.73 -13.82 -1.57
C TRP A 18 -5.54 -13.84 -2.53
N VAL A 19 -4.31 -14.14 -2.06
CA VAL A 19 -3.13 -14.26 -2.91
C VAL A 19 -3.37 -15.28 -4.02
N ALA A 20 -3.86 -16.48 -3.70
CA ALA A 20 -4.12 -17.53 -4.67
C ALA A 20 -5.12 -17.10 -5.74
N LEU A 21 -6.23 -16.47 -5.32
CA LEU A 21 -7.30 -16.02 -6.22
C LEU A 21 -6.83 -14.88 -7.13
N LEU A 22 -6.17 -13.86 -6.57
CA LEU A 22 -5.64 -12.75 -7.36
C LEU A 22 -4.53 -13.19 -8.33
N THR A 23 -3.74 -14.20 -7.97
CA THR A 23 -2.66 -14.73 -8.81
C THR A 23 -3.19 -15.56 -9.97
N ARG A 24 -4.21 -16.41 -9.77
CA ARG A 24 -4.63 -17.42 -10.76
C ARG A 24 -5.95 -17.11 -11.45
N GLY A 25 -6.83 -16.34 -10.78
CA GLY A 25 -8.16 -16.09 -11.28
C GLY A 25 -8.20 -15.33 -12.61
N SER A 26 -9.25 -15.56 -13.38
CA SER A 26 -9.53 -14.85 -14.63
C SER A 26 -9.90 -13.39 -14.33
N VAL A 27 -9.22 -12.44 -14.98
CA VAL A 27 -9.41 -11.00 -14.77
C VAL A 27 -10.28 -10.39 -15.85
N LYS A 28 -11.35 -9.69 -15.47
CA LYS A 28 -12.22 -8.94 -16.37
C LYS A 28 -12.30 -7.48 -15.94
N VAL A 29 -11.98 -6.56 -16.86
CA VAL A 29 -12.10 -5.12 -16.60
C VAL A 29 -13.57 -4.73 -16.51
N VAL A 30 -13.92 -4.04 -15.39
CA VAL A 30 -15.25 -3.47 -15.15
C VAL A 30 -15.29 -2.02 -15.63
N GLY A 31 -14.26 -1.23 -15.28
CA GLY A 31 -14.17 0.17 -15.67
C GLY A 31 -12.91 0.84 -15.14
N ARG A 32 -12.61 2.03 -15.65
CA ARG A 32 -11.51 2.86 -15.15
C ARG A 32 -11.95 3.63 -13.90
N LEU A 33 -11.08 3.73 -12.91
CA LEU A 33 -11.29 4.58 -11.72
C LEU A 33 -10.95 6.04 -12.10
N PRO A 34 -11.94 6.96 -11.98
CA PRO A 34 -11.82 8.29 -12.59
C PRO A 34 -10.83 9.23 -11.89
N TRP A 35 -10.55 9.01 -10.61
CA TRP A 35 -9.78 9.93 -9.76
C TRP A 35 -8.29 9.54 -9.64
N SER A 36 -7.85 8.54 -10.39
CA SER A 36 -6.46 8.09 -10.37
C SER A 36 -5.62 8.86 -11.40
N SER A 37 -4.44 9.32 -10.99
CA SER A 37 -3.46 9.98 -11.88
C SER A 37 -2.89 9.03 -12.94
N ASN A 38 -2.75 7.74 -12.61
CA ASN A 38 -2.37 6.65 -13.52
C ASN A 38 -3.61 5.92 -14.05
N ALA A 39 -3.44 5.07 -15.06
CA ALA A 39 -4.52 4.23 -15.53
C ALA A 39 -4.80 3.10 -14.52
N THR A 40 -5.80 3.31 -13.68
CA THR A 40 -6.23 2.37 -12.63
C THR A 40 -7.62 1.86 -12.95
N PHE A 41 -7.84 0.56 -12.82
CA PHE A 41 -9.08 -0.09 -13.21
C PHE A 41 -9.69 -0.89 -12.06
N LEU A 42 -11.02 -0.79 -11.93
CA LEU A 42 -11.80 -1.78 -11.20
C LEU A 42 -11.94 -3.02 -12.08
N VAL A 43 -11.63 -4.18 -11.52
CA VAL A 43 -11.76 -5.46 -12.20
C VAL A 43 -12.52 -6.46 -11.32
N THR A 44 -13.07 -7.49 -11.95
CA THR A 44 -13.47 -8.72 -11.27
C THR A 44 -12.44 -9.80 -11.54
N VAL A 45 -12.17 -10.61 -10.51
CA VAL A 45 -11.28 -11.77 -10.58
C VAL A 45 -12.09 -12.99 -10.21
N THR A 46 -12.13 -13.99 -11.11
CA THR A 46 -12.93 -15.21 -10.95
C THR A 46 -12.03 -16.43 -10.94
N ASP A 47 -12.19 -17.30 -9.93
CA ASP A 47 -11.54 -18.61 -9.85
C ASP A 47 -12.61 -19.64 -9.39
N GLY A 48 -12.99 -20.56 -10.27
CA GLY A 48 -14.12 -21.46 -10.05
C GLY A 48 -15.43 -20.66 -9.84
N ASP A 49 -16.09 -20.93 -8.74
CA ASP A 49 -17.37 -20.29 -8.37
C ASP A 49 -17.19 -18.99 -7.57
N ARG A 50 -15.93 -18.58 -7.32
CA ARG A 50 -15.62 -17.38 -6.54
C ARG A 50 -15.32 -16.21 -7.47
N THR A 51 -16.01 -15.10 -7.26
CA THR A 51 -15.76 -13.84 -7.95
C THR A 51 -15.57 -12.72 -6.93
N VAL A 52 -14.48 -11.99 -7.03
CA VAL A 52 -14.16 -10.85 -6.16
C VAL A 52 -13.85 -9.61 -6.97
N ARG A 53 -13.92 -8.44 -6.33
CA ARG A 53 -13.45 -7.19 -6.91
C ARG A 53 -11.98 -6.95 -6.56
N ALA A 54 -11.24 -6.35 -7.49
CA ALA A 54 -9.86 -5.94 -7.30
C ALA A 54 -9.58 -4.63 -8.03
N VAL A 55 -8.52 -3.96 -7.62
CA VAL A 55 -7.94 -2.79 -8.28
C VAL A 55 -6.75 -3.26 -9.11
N TYR A 56 -6.76 -2.96 -10.40
CA TYR A 56 -5.69 -3.30 -11.33
C TYR A 56 -4.95 -2.04 -11.78
N LYS A 57 -3.64 -2.03 -11.58
CA LYS A 57 -2.73 -0.97 -12.01
C LYS A 57 -1.73 -1.56 -13.01
N PRO A 58 -2.00 -1.45 -14.34
CA PRO A 58 -1.09 -1.94 -15.39
C PRO A 58 0.16 -1.07 -15.49
N GLY A 59 1.32 -1.67 -15.70
CA GLY A 59 2.57 -0.94 -15.94
C GLY A 59 2.51 -0.05 -17.17
N ALA A 60 1.85 -0.50 -18.25
CA ALA A 60 1.62 0.31 -19.44
C ALA A 60 0.73 1.55 -19.19
N GLY A 61 0.06 1.64 -18.06
CA GLY A 61 -0.78 2.76 -17.66
C GLY A 61 -0.09 3.79 -16.77
N GLU A 62 1.16 3.56 -16.43
CA GLU A 62 1.96 4.48 -15.61
C GLU A 62 2.36 5.71 -16.42
N ARG A 63 2.32 6.87 -15.77
CA ARG A 63 2.91 8.10 -16.31
C ARG A 63 4.33 8.20 -15.81
N GLY A 64 5.30 8.32 -16.72
CA GLY A 64 6.69 8.57 -16.35
C GLY A 64 6.80 9.80 -15.45
N LEU A 65 7.48 9.66 -14.34
CA LEU A 65 7.75 10.74 -13.39
C LEU A 65 9.23 11.11 -13.51
N TRP A 66 9.53 12.41 -13.55
CA TRP A 66 10.90 12.89 -13.69
C TRP A 66 11.77 12.59 -12.44
N ASP A 67 11.14 12.41 -11.27
CA ASP A 67 11.80 12.22 -9.98
C ASP A 67 11.53 10.84 -9.36
N PHE A 68 10.97 9.90 -10.13
CA PHE A 68 10.67 8.54 -9.66
C PHE A 68 10.88 7.53 -10.80
N PRO A 69 11.54 6.39 -10.55
CA PRO A 69 11.75 5.39 -11.58
C PRO A 69 10.44 4.69 -11.96
N ASP A 70 10.37 4.15 -13.19
CA ASP A 70 9.26 3.34 -13.67
C ASP A 70 9.05 2.07 -12.82
N GLY A 71 7.90 1.41 -12.99
CA GLY A 71 7.57 0.19 -12.26
C GLY A 71 6.85 0.46 -10.95
N LEU A 72 6.00 1.49 -10.89
CA LEU A 72 5.22 1.84 -9.69
C LEU A 72 4.34 0.66 -9.24
N PHE A 73 3.81 -0.13 -10.18
CA PHE A 73 3.03 -1.33 -9.87
C PHE A 73 3.82 -2.38 -9.09
N ARG A 74 5.15 -2.50 -9.28
CA ARG A 74 6.02 -3.39 -8.50
C ARG A 74 6.15 -2.90 -7.07
N ARG A 75 6.19 -1.58 -6.85
CA ARG A 75 6.23 -0.97 -5.51
C ARG A 75 4.92 -1.12 -4.75
N GLU A 76 3.78 -1.17 -5.44
CA GLU A 76 2.50 -1.56 -4.82
C GLU A 76 2.59 -2.98 -4.23
N VAL A 77 3.19 -3.92 -4.97
CA VAL A 77 3.39 -5.30 -4.49
C VAL A 77 4.44 -5.32 -3.38
N ALA A 78 5.54 -4.58 -3.52
CA ALA A 78 6.58 -4.48 -2.50
C ALA A 78 6.04 -3.92 -1.17
N ALA A 79 5.10 -2.97 -1.21
CA ALA A 79 4.44 -2.46 -0.02
C ALA A 79 3.61 -3.54 0.70
N TYR A 80 2.91 -4.39 -0.04
CA TYR A 80 2.21 -5.54 0.54
C TYR A 80 3.18 -6.57 1.14
N GLU A 81 4.28 -6.88 0.44
CA GLU A 81 5.29 -7.82 0.96
C GLU A 81 6.02 -7.26 2.20
N LEU A 82 6.26 -5.94 2.26
CA LEU A 82 6.76 -5.27 3.45
C LEU A 82 5.77 -5.41 4.62
N ASP A 83 4.51 -5.10 4.39
CA ASP A 83 3.43 -5.22 5.38
C ASP A 83 3.31 -6.65 5.91
N ARG A 84 3.32 -7.63 5.01
CA ARG A 84 3.28 -9.06 5.34
C ARG A 84 4.46 -9.48 6.19
N ALA A 85 5.68 -9.04 5.85
CA ALA A 85 6.89 -9.35 6.60
C ALA A 85 6.89 -8.73 8.01
N LEU A 86 6.24 -7.57 8.17
CA LEU A 86 6.06 -6.89 9.45
C LEU A 86 4.86 -7.43 10.25
N GLY A 87 3.94 -8.16 9.63
CA GLY A 87 2.71 -8.67 10.25
C GLY A 87 1.75 -7.56 10.71
N LEU A 88 1.66 -6.45 9.95
CA LEU A 88 0.87 -5.28 10.35
C LEU A 88 -0.58 -5.34 9.85
N GLU A 89 -0.81 -6.03 8.72
CA GLU A 89 -2.13 -6.19 8.08
C GLU A 89 -2.81 -4.86 7.69
N ILE A 90 -2.02 -3.86 7.28
CA ILE A 90 -2.52 -2.52 6.90
C ILE A 90 -2.57 -2.31 5.38
N VAL A 91 -1.86 -3.12 4.57
CA VAL A 91 -1.90 -3.03 3.10
C VAL A 91 -2.79 -4.14 2.56
N PRO A 92 -3.82 -3.82 1.73
CA PRO A 92 -4.65 -4.87 1.14
C PRO A 92 -3.83 -5.85 0.30
N THR A 93 -4.19 -7.14 0.33
CA THR A 93 -3.50 -8.18 -0.45
C THR A 93 -3.27 -7.70 -1.88
N THR A 94 -2.01 -7.66 -2.30
CA THR A 94 -1.57 -7.16 -3.59
C THR A 94 -0.60 -8.16 -4.22
N VAL A 95 -0.84 -8.52 -5.49
CA VAL A 95 0.00 -9.48 -6.21
C VAL A 95 0.50 -8.90 -7.53
N LEU A 96 1.65 -9.38 -7.99
CA LEU A 96 2.15 -9.14 -9.33
C LEU A 96 1.42 -10.06 -10.33
N ARG A 97 0.91 -9.49 -11.41
CA ARG A 97 0.30 -10.23 -12.53
C ARG A 97 1.10 -9.97 -13.79
N ALA A 98 1.83 -10.99 -14.26
CA ALA A 98 2.55 -10.94 -15.52
C ALA A 98 1.57 -10.89 -16.71
N GLU A 99 0.45 -11.61 -16.60
CA GLU A 99 -0.58 -11.68 -17.63
C GLU A 99 -1.91 -11.15 -17.11
N ALA A 100 -2.35 -10.02 -17.63
CA ALA A 100 -3.63 -9.40 -17.34
C ALA A 100 -4.13 -8.64 -18.59
N PRO A 101 -5.39 -8.20 -18.66
CA PRO A 101 -6.01 -7.65 -19.88
C PRO A 101 -5.26 -6.48 -20.53
N LEU A 102 -4.49 -5.71 -19.76
CA LEU A 102 -3.70 -4.56 -20.23
C LEU A 102 -2.19 -4.75 -19.99
N GLY A 103 -1.73 -6.00 -19.90
CA GLY A 103 -0.32 -6.35 -19.66
C GLY A 103 0.04 -6.56 -18.20
N GLU A 104 1.34 -6.62 -17.92
CA GLU A 104 1.87 -6.78 -16.56
C GLU A 104 1.40 -5.63 -15.64
N GLY A 105 1.12 -5.93 -14.38
CA GLY A 105 0.71 -4.92 -13.41
C GLY A 105 0.46 -5.51 -12.02
N SER A 106 0.02 -4.68 -11.09
CA SER A 106 -0.43 -5.12 -9.77
C SER A 106 -1.94 -5.33 -9.73
N LEU A 107 -2.37 -6.37 -9.02
CA LEU A 107 -3.74 -6.60 -8.61
C LEU A 107 -3.85 -6.51 -7.09
N GLN A 108 -4.64 -5.57 -6.60
CA GLN A 108 -4.89 -5.36 -5.18
C GLN A 108 -6.35 -5.70 -4.83
N ARG A 109 -6.56 -6.40 -3.71
CA ARG A 109 -7.89 -6.60 -3.13
C ARG A 109 -8.64 -5.27 -3.04
N PHE A 110 -9.87 -5.21 -3.56
CA PHE A 110 -10.72 -4.04 -3.40
C PHE A 110 -11.29 -4.00 -1.98
N ILE A 111 -11.14 -2.87 -1.30
CA ILE A 111 -11.69 -2.65 0.04
C ILE A 111 -13.05 -1.96 -0.07
N GLU A 112 -14.06 -2.56 0.53
CA GLU A 112 -15.39 -1.97 0.72
C GLU A 112 -15.35 -0.98 1.87
N ALA A 113 -15.03 0.27 1.57
CA ALA A 113 -14.83 1.32 2.56
C ALA A 113 -15.87 2.44 2.41
N ASP A 114 -15.98 3.28 3.43
CA ASP A 114 -16.61 4.59 3.31
C ASP A 114 -15.61 5.57 2.68
N PHE A 115 -15.77 5.88 1.42
CA PHE A 115 -14.88 6.77 0.67
C PHE A 115 -15.07 8.27 0.98
N THR A 116 -15.96 8.62 1.91
CA THR A 116 -16.09 9.98 2.43
C THR A 116 -15.15 10.24 3.60
N GLU A 117 -14.67 9.15 4.24
CA GLU A 117 -13.67 9.22 5.30
C GLU A 117 -12.26 9.35 4.74
N HIS A 118 -11.41 10.07 5.46
CA HIS A 118 -10.01 10.31 5.12
C HIS A 118 -9.20 10.62 6.38
N TYR A 119 -7.88 10.71 6.28
CA TYR A 119 -7.01 10.94 7.44
C TYR A 119 -7.52 12.00 8.41
N PHE A 120 -7.97 13.17 7.89
CA PHE A 120 -8.37 14.30 8.74
C PHE A 120 -9.66 14.08 9.52
N SER A 121 -10.54 13.17 9.10
CA SER A 121 -11.68 12.72 9.88
C SER A 121 -11.32 11.55 10.78
N LEU A 122 -10.53 10.60 10.27
CA LEU A 122 -10.13 9.39 11.01
C LEU A 122 -9.27 9.71 12.24
N ARG A 123 -8.40 10.71 12.19
CA ARG A 123 -7.55 11.11 13.33
C ARG A 123 -8.33 11.69 14.51
N GLU A 124 -9.56 12.15 14.30
CA GLU A 124 -10.43 12.65 15.36
C GLU A 124 -11.10 11.50 16.15
N VAL A 125 -10.96 10.27 15.68
CA VAL A 125 -11.50 9.05 16.30
C VAL A 125 -10.40 8.37 17.12
N ALA A 126 -10.51 8.40 18.44
CA ALA A 126 -9.45 7.96 19.36
C ALA A 126 -9.03 6.49 19.12
N GLU A 127 -9.98 5.64 18.76
CA GLU A 127 -9.77 4.22 18.48
C GLU A 127 -8.83 3.96 17.29
N HIS A 128 -8.70 4.92 16.37
CA HIS A 128 -7.82 4.81 15.20
C HIS A 128 -6.39 5.27 15.48
N GLY A 129 -6.12 5.91 16.62
CA GLY A 129 -4.84 6.55 16.91
C GLY A 129 -3.64 5.62 16.77
N GLU A 130 -3.71 4.39 17.30
CA GLU A 130 -2.60 3.43 17.20
C GLU A 130 -2.41 2.92 15.77
N ALA A 131 -3.49 2.58 15.06
CA ALA A 131 -3.41 2.13 13.68
C ALA A 131 -2.83 3.22 12.76
N LEU A 132 -3.19 4.49 12.98
CA LEU A 132 -2.62 5.63 12.24
C LEU A 132 -1.11 5.79 12.53
N ARG A 133 -0.65 5.59 13.77
CA ARG A 133 0.79 5.58 14.09
C ARG A 133 1.53 4.44 13.38
N VAL A 134 0.93 3.25 13.35
CA VAL A 134 1.51 2.10 12.64
C VAL A 134 1.65 2.41 11.15
N ILE A 135 0.61 2.97 10.51
CA ILE A 135 0.65 3.37 9.09
C ILE A 135 1.72 4.45 8.85
N ALA A 136 1.81 5.46 9.72
CA ALA A 136 2.84 6.50 9.60
C ALA A 136 4.27 5.92 9.76
N GLY A 137 4.47 4.97 10.67
CA GLY A 137 5.74 4.27 10.83
C GLY A 137 6.09 3.37 9.63
N PHE A 138 5.08 2.70 9.05
CA PHE A 138 5.22 1.97 7.80
C PHE A 138 5.66 2.89 6.66
N ASP A 139 5.01 4.06 6.50
CA ASP A 139 5.38 5.04 5.48
C ASP A 139 6.82 5.56 5.65
N LEU A 140 7.28 5.73 6.87
CA LEU A 140 8.66 6.11 7.17
C LEU A 140 9.65 5.03 6.68
N LEU A 141 9.39 3.77 6.99
CA LEU A 141 10.23 2.64 6.57
C LEU A 141 10.17 2.43 5.05
N ALA A 142 8.97 2.47 4.46
CA ALA A 142 8.75 2.37 3.02
C ALA A 142 9.20 3.62 2.24
N ASN A 143 9.50 4.76 2.91
CA ASN A 143 9.80 6.04 2.27
C ASN A 143 8.69 6.50 1.32
N ASN A 144 7.43 6.46 1.78
CA ASN A 144 6.28 6.82 0.95
C ASN A 144 6.32 8.31 0.57
N ALA A 145 6.32 8.60 -0.73
CA ALA A 145 6.45 9.96 -1.26
C ALA A 145 5.10 10.64 -1.58
N ASP A 146 3.95 10.02 -1.26
CA ASP A 146 2.64 10.58 -1.62
C ASP A 146 1.50 10.09 -0.70
N ARG A 147 1.71 9.94 0.62
CA ARG A 147 0.62 9.56 1.54
C ARG A 147 -0.37 10.70 1.72
N LYS A 148 -1.48 10.65 0.98
CA LYS A 148 -2.60 11.58 1.08
C LYS A 148 -3.64 11.13 2.11
N GLY A 149 -4.51 12.04 2.51
CA GLY A 149 -5.61 11.72 3.42
C GLY A 149 -6.55 10.64 2.87
N GLY A 150 -6.89 10.71 1.59
CA GLY A 150 -7.75 9.74 0.92
C GLY A 150 -7.10 8.39 0.61
N HIS A 151 -5.80 8.21 0.90
CA HIS A 151 -5.13 6.90 0.78
C HIS A 151 -5.30 6.03 2.04
N LEU A 152 -6.05 6.50 3.04
CA LEU A 152 -6.46 5.75 4.21
C LEU A 152 -7.94 5.41 4.10
N LEU A 153 -8.25 4.12 4.15
CA LEU A 153 -9.61 3.63 4.07
C LEU A 153 -9.98 2.96 5.40
N VAL A 154 -11.22 3.17 5.84
CA VAL A 154 -11.81 2.43 6.94
C VAL A 154 -12.88 1.48 6.40
N ASP A 155 -12.77 0.19 6.67
CA ASP A 155 -13.77 -0.78 6.25
C ASP A 155 -14.92 -0.88 7.28
N ARG A 156 -15.94 -1.69 6.95
CA ARG A 156 -17.12 -1.86 7.80
C ARG A 156 -16.85 -2.46 9.18
N SER A 157 -15.68 -3.07 9.37
CA SER A 157 -15.25 -3.60 10.67
C SER A 157 -14.53 -2.56 11.53
N GLY A 158 -14.23 -1.39 10.96
CA GLY A 158 -13.41 -0.35 11.58
C GLY A 158 -11.91 -0.53 11.34
N HIS A 159 -11.51 -1.51 10.51
CA HIS A 159 -10.11 -1.75 10.18
C HIS A 159 -9.59 -0.70 9.19
N LEU A 160 -8.38 -0.17 9.46
CA LEU A 160 -7.74 0.82 8.61
C LEU A 160 -6.80 0.17 7.59
N TRP A 161 -6.94 0.61 6.34
CA TRP A 161 -6.14 0.16 5.21
C TRP A 161 -5.38 1.34 4.61
N ALA A 162 -4.11 1.11 4.26
CA ALA A 162 -3.24 2.05 3.54
C ALA A 162 -3.10 1.61 2.08
N ILE A 163 -3.62 2.40 1.15
CA ILE A 163 -3.59 2.12 -0.29
C ILE A 163 -2.69 3.11 -1.03
N ASP A 164 -2.52 2.89 -2.34
CA ASP A 164 -1.76 3.76 -3.24
C ASP A 164 -0.30 3.95 -2.82
N ASN A 165 0.42 2.82 -2.69
CA ASN A 165 1.80 2.74 -2.21
C ASN A 165 2.84 2.74 -3.34
N GLY A 166 2.45 3.01 -4.59
CA GLY A 166 3.34 2.95 -5.75
C GLY A 166 4.52 3.94 -5.71
N LEU A 167 4.37 5.04 -4.98
CA LEU A 167 5.44 6.03 -4.78
C LEU A 167 6.21 5.78 -3.48
N SER A 168 6.65 4.54 -3.26
CA SER A 168 7.46 4.13 -2.11
C SER A 168 8.83 3.59 -2.54
N PHE A 169 9.69 3.31 -1.60
CA PHE A 169 11.00 2.65 -1.73
C PHE A 169 12.07 3.41 -2.52
N HIS A 170 11.86 4.64 -2.94
CA HIS A 170 12.91 5.41 -3.60
C HIS A 170 14.20 5.41 -2.78
N ALA A 171 15.37 5.31 -3.47
CA ALA A 171 16.67 5.30 -2.80
C ALA A 171 16.95 6.61 -2.04
N ASP A 172 16.62 7.76 -2.63
CA ASP A 172 16.68 9.03 -1.93
C ASP A 172 15.54 9.20 -0.94
N THR A 173 15.75 9.93 0.15
CA THR A 173 14.71 10.30 1.10
C THR A 173 13.67 11.21 0.44
N LYS A 174 12.45 10.71 0.30
CA LYS A 174 11.32 11.42 -0.35
C LYS A 174 10.04 11.42 0.48
N LEU A 175 10.07 11.04 1.75
CA LEU A 175 8.87 10.96 2.59
C LEU A 175 8.01 12.23 2.47
N ARG A 176 6.77 12.05 1.98
CA ARG A 176 5.75 13.09 1.88
C ARG A 176 4.44 12.50 2.40
N THR A 177 3.95 13.05 3.48
CA THR A 177 2.77 12.52 4.17
C THR A 177 1.94 13.66 4.76
N VAL A 178 0.65 13.42 4.93
CA VAL A 178 -0.23 14.28 5.72
C VAL A 178 -0.13 14.00 7.23
N MET A 179 0.60 12.96 7.64
CA MET A 179 0.60 12.40 9.00
C MET A 179 1.73 12.96 9.88
N TRP A 180 2.02 14.26 9.75
CA TRP A 180 3.07 14.92 10.55
C TRP A 180 2.67 15.18 12.00
N ASP A 181 1.43 14.90 12.39
CA ASP A 181 0.93 15.10 13.76
C ASP A 181 1.72 14.28 14.79
N PHE A 182 2.32 13.16 14.37
CA PHE A 182 3.12 12.27 15.23
C PHE A 182 4.59 12.69 15.39
N ALA A 183 5.02 13.81 14.76
CA ALA A 183 6.42 14.24 14.80
C ALA A 183 6.97 14.37 16.24
N GLY A 184 8.09 13.71 16.50
CA GLY A 184 8.75 13.66 17.82
C GLY A 184 8.20 12.59 18.79
N GLU A 185 7.08 11.94 18.47
CA GLU A 185 6.56 10.81 19.26
C GLU A 185 7.41 9.54 19.04
N GLU A 186 7.32 8.59 19.95
CA GLU A 186 7.95 7.27 19.79
C GLU A 186 7.25 6.45 18.69
N LEU A 187 8.03 5.75 17.89
CA LEU A 187 7.51 4.81 16.89
C LEU A 187 6.86 3.60 17.57
N PRO A 188 5.80 3.03 16.97
CA PRO A 188 5.20 1.78 17.45
C PRO A 188 6.23 0.66 17.56
N ALA A 189 6.12 -0.15 18.63
CA ALA A 189 7.05 -1.25 18.89
C ALA A 189 7.10 -2.26 17.72
N SER A 190 6.00 -2.46 16.99
CA SER A 190 5.91 -3.29 15.80
C SER A 190 6.83 -2.80 14.68
N ILE A 191 6.89 -1.49 14.45
CA ILE A 191 7.76 -0.87 13.43
C ILE A 191 9.23 -1.04 13.82
N VAL A 192 9.59 -0.77 15.09
CA VAL A 192 10.96 -0.94 15.58
C VAL A 192 11.40 -2.40 15.54
N ALA A 193 10.52 -3.33 15.90
CA ALA A 193 10.79 -4.77 15.82
C ALA A 193 10.99 -5.20 14.36
N GLY A 194 10.15 -4.71 13.44
CA GLY A 194 10.29 -4.96 12.01
C GLY A 194 11.59 -4.41 11.42
N ALA A 195 11.97 -3.18 11.80
CA ALA A 195 13.25 -2.60 11.39
C ALA A 195 14.43 -3.51 11.78
N ARG A 196 14.43 -4.09 12.99
CA ARG A 196 15.46 -5.05 13.42
C ARG A 196 15.52 -6.32 12.58
N LEU A 197 14.37 -6.81 12.08
CA LEU A 197 14.36 -7.96 11.16
C LEU A 197 15.07 -7.61 9.85
N PHE A 198 14.85 -6.41 9.33
CA PHE A 198 15.41 -5.99 8.04
C PHE A 198 16.90 -5.61 8.08
N THR A 199 17.45 -5.27 9.23
CA THR A 199 18.90 -5.16 9.39
C THR A 199 19.59 -6.53 9.41
N ALA A 200 18.88 -7.59 9.74
CA ALA A 200 19.40 -8.95 9.68
C ALA A 200 19.30 -9.55 8.27
N ALA A 201 18.14 -9.43 7.62
CA ALA A 201 17.91 -9.87 6.24
C ALA A 201 16.65 -9.22 5.68
N ILE A 202 16.70 -8.72 4.46
CA ILE A 202 15.52 -8.29 3.69
C ILE A 202 14.95 -9.53 2.98
N PRO A 203 13.64 -9.81 3.06
CA PRO A 203 13.02 -10.95 2.40
C PRO A 203 13.25 -10.98 0.88
N ASP A 204 13.49 -12.17 0.32
CA ASP A 204 13.75 -12.37 -1.10
C ASP A 204 12.62 -11.81 -1.99
N GLU A 205 11.37 -11.87 -1.51
CA GLU A 205 10.20 -11.33 -2.21
C GLU A 205 10.30 -9.80 -2.40
N LEU A 206 10.86 -9.07 -1.43
CA LEU A 206 11.13 -7.64 -1.56
C LEU A 206 12.31 -7.37 -2.48
N VAL A 207 13.40 -8.15 -2.36
CA VAL A 207 14.58 -8.03 -3.22
C VAL A 207 14.22 -8.24 -4.69
N ALA A 208 13.31 -9.15 -5.00
CA ALA A 208 12.87 -9.43 -6.38
C ALA A 208 12.03 -8.28 -7.02
N LEU A 209 11.48 -7.37 -6.21
CA LEU A 209 10.60 -6.29 -6.65
C LEU A 209 11.29 -4.93 -6.74
N LEU A 210 12.42 -4.76 -6.05
CA LEU A 210 13.14 -3.50 -5.88
C LEU A 210 14.50 -3.55 -6.57
N SER A 211 15.08 -2.39 -6.88
CA SER A 211 16.48 -2.31 -7.32
C SER A 211 17.43 -2.51 -6.14
N ALA A 212 18.70 -2.81 -6.43
CA ALA A 212 19.73 -2.96 -5.39
C ALA A 212 19.84 -1.69 -4.52
N GLU A 213 19.81 -0.51 -5.14
CA GLU A 213 19.89 0.77 -4.44
C GLU A 213 18.65 1.02 -3.54
N GLU A 214 17.47 0.55 -3.95
CA GLU A 214 16.24 0.66 -3.15
C GLU A 214 16.28 -0.30 -1.95
N VAL A 215 16.84 -1.51 -2.14
CA VAL A 215 17.05 -2.49 -1.07
C VAL A 215 18.05 -1.96 -0.04
N ASP A 216 19.19 -1.42 -0.49
CA ASP A 216 20.21 -0.82 0.38
C ASP A 216 19.63 0.36 1.17
N ALA A 217 18.83 1.20 0.51
CA ALA A 217 18.18 2.34 1.16
C ALA A 217 17.08 1.89 2.17
N LEU A 218 16.39 0.79 1.93
CA LEU A 218 15.45 0.21 2.90
C LEU A 218 16.20 -0.27 4.16
N ALA A 219 17.34 -0.97 3.98
CA ALA A 219 18.20 -1.39 5.10
C ALA A 219 18.70 -0.19 5.90
N ALA A 220 19.20 0.85 5.24
CA ALA A 220 19.69 2.07 5.90
C ALA A 220 18.56 2.80 6.68
N ARG A 221 17.31 2.81 6.17
CA ARG A 221 16.17 3.37 6.90
C ARG A 221 15.82 2.52 8.13
N ALA A 222 15.93 1.20 8.02
CA ALA A 222 15.72 0.31 9.15
C ALA A 222 16.75 0.55 10.26
N GLU A 223 18.02 0.73 9.92
CA GLU A 223 19.08 1.11 10.86
C GLU A 223 18.79 2.46 11.54
N ALA A 224 18.42 3.48 10.74
CA ALA A 224 18.09 4.80 11.28
C ALA A 224 16.88 4.77 12.26
N ILE A 225 15.87 3.92 12.01
CA ILE A 225 14.74 3.71 12.93
C ILE A 225 15.19 3.07 14.24
N ILE A 226 16.18 2.18 14.22
CA ILE A 226 16.72 1.54 15.43
C ILE A 226 17.52 2.54 16.26
N ASP A 227 18.32 3.40 15.59
CA ASP A 227 19.17 4.39 16.22
C ASP A 227 18.37 5.53 16.87
N ASP A 228 17.30 5.98 16.22
CA ASP A 228 16.35 6.96 16.77
C ASP A 228 14.90 6.50 16.50
N PRO A 229 14.27 5.79 17.42
CA PRO A 229 12.93 5.23 17.25
C PRO A 229 11.82 6.27 17.44
N ARG A 230 11.94 7.43 16.79
CA ARG A 230 10.98 8.54 16.82
C ARG A 230 10.53 8.93 15.44
N PHE A 231 9.29 9.41 15.34
CA PHE A 231 8.82 10.02 14.12
C PHE A 231 9.63 11.29 13.81
N PRO A 232 10.22 11.41 12.61
CA PRO A 232 10.92 12.62 12.23
C PRO A 232 9.95 13.79 12.07
N GLY A 233 10.42 15.01 12.29
CA GLY A 233 9.67 16.20 11.94
C GLY A 233 9.78 16.55 10.45
N PRO A 234 8.86 17.40 9.95
CA PRO A 234 8.94 17.90 8.58
C PRO A 234 10.22 18.73 8.38
N THR A 235 10.89 18.52 7.25
CA THR A 235 12.10 19.26 6.85
C THR A 235 11.87 19.99 5.54
N ALA A 236 12.82 20.82 5.11
CA ALA A 236 12.75 21.46 3.79
C ALA A 236 12.68 20.46 2.62
N LYS A 237 13.12 19.22 2.84
CA LYS A 237 13.08 18.13 1.84
C LYS A 237 11.81 17.29 1.94
N THR A 238 11.17 17.23 3.11
CA THR A 238 9.95 16.48 3.35
C THR A 238 8.75 17.41 3.19
N ARG A 239 7.98 17.21 2.13
CA ARG A 239 6.85 18.05 1.78
C ARG A 239 5.54 17.33 2.05
N LEU A 240 4.46 18.10 2.10
CA LEU A 240 3.12 17.55 2.02
C LEU A 240 2.88 17.01 0.60
N PRO A 241 2.13 15.93 0.44
CA PRO A 241 1.63 15.50 -0.88
C PRO A 241 0.64 16.53 -1.42
N TRP A 242 0.41 16.54 -2.72
CA TRP A 242 -0.59 17.41 -3.34
C TRP A 242 -1.42 16.64 -4.37
N PRO A 243 -2.76 16.74 -4.33
CA PRO A 243 -3.59 17.34 -3.26
C PRO A 243 -3.45 16.60 -1.92
N LEU A 244 -4.00 17.18 -0.83
CA LEU A 244 -3.91 16.59 0.51
C LEU A 244 -4.87 15.40 0.71
N VAL A 245 -5.97 15.37 -0.07
CA VAL A 245 -6.99 14.32 -0.09
C VAL A 245 -7.22 13.87 -1.51
#